data_b22ba31acd6196f558c7dfe26b7da1a1
#
_entry.id   b22ba31acd6196f558c7dfe26b7da1a1
#
_cell.length_a   1.000
_cell.length_b   1.000
_cell.length_c   1.000
_cell.angle_alpha   90.00
_cell.angle_beta   90.00
_cell.angle_gamma   90.00
#
_symmetry.space_group_name_H-M   'P 1'
#
loop_
_entity.id
_entity.type
_entity.pdbx_description
1 polymer ?
#
loop_
_entity_poly.entity_id
_entity_poly.type
_entity_poly.pdbx_seq_one_letter_code
_entity_poly.pdbx_strand_id
1 'polypeptide(L)'
;MDADMTVRNNPDRGRYELIDGGAVVGRAYWSPFDGPDGSERIFYHTTVDEDHAGQGLASTLVRQALADTTRAGIGIVPVCSYVKTWLSKHPEQIGVVAVRPEHLEALTSAEPTA
;
A
#
# COMPACT_ATOMS: atom_id res chain seq x y z
N MET A 1 -0.95 -8.14 17.77
CA MET A 1 -0.63 -8.88 16.54
C MET A 1 0.22 -10.08 16.89
N ASP A 2 -0.05 -11.22 16.28
CA ASP A 2 0.70 -12.44 16.55
C ASP A 2 2.17 -12.29 16.16
N ALA A 3 3.05 -13.00 16.90
CA ALA A 3 4.47 -12.99 16.63
C ALA A 3 4.80 -13.53 15.22
N ASP A 4 3.92 -14.37 14.65
CA ASP A 4 4.11 -14.95 13.33
C ASP A 4 3.63 -14.04 12.19
N MET A 5 3.03 -12.91 12.52
CA MET A 5 2.50 -11.98 11.53
C MET A 5 3.55 -10.95 11.16
N THR A 6 3.90 -10.87 9.88
CA THR A 6 4.89 -9.92 9.38
C THR A 6 4.38 -9.23 8.12
N VAL A 7 4.96 -8.06 7.82
CA VAL A 7 4.68 -7.34 6.58
C VAL A 7 5.99 -7.18 5.83
N ARG A 8 5.98 -7.50 4.55
CA ARG A 8 7.15 -7.32 3.70
C ARG A 8 6.76 -6.71 2.36
N ASN A 9 7.67 -5.99 1.75
CA ASN A 9 7.50 -5.50 0.39
C ASN A 9 7.95 -6.57 -0.59
N ASN A 10 7.12 -6.81 -1.61
CA ASN A 10 7.45 -7.72 -2.71
C ASN A 10 7.40 -6.93 -4.01
N PRO A 11 8.48 -6.23 -4.39
CA PRO A 11 8.48 -5.38 -5.57
C PRO A 11 8.32 -6.16 -6.88
N ASP A 12 8.71 -7.43 -6.91
CA ASP A 12 8.53 -8.25 -8.11
C ASP A 12 7.05 -8.43 -8.44
N ARG A 13 6.19 -8.42 -7.42
CA ARG A 13 4.75 -8.51 -7.60
C ARG A 13 4.04 -7.17 -7.40
N GLY A 14 4.78 -6.11 -7.15
CA GLY A 14 4.21 -4.77 -6.96
C GLY A 14 3.27 -4.68 -5.79
N ARG A 15 3.65 -5.26 -4.65
CA ARG A 15 2.77 -5.24 -3.48
C ARG A 15 3.53 -5.42 -2.18
N TYR A 16 2.93 -4.91 -1.10
CA TYR A 16 3.27 -5.33 0.27
C TYR A 16 2.43 -6.54 0.62
N GLU A 17 3.00 -7.43 1.39
CA GLU A 17 2.34 -8.67 1.77
C GLU A 17 2.26 -8.79 3.29
N LEU A 18 1.08 -9.14 3.79
CA LEU A 18 0.89 -9.51 5.19
C LEU A 18 1.03 -11.04 5.24
N ILE A 19 1.95 -11.51 6.05
CA ILE A 19 2.30 -12.92 6.09
C ILE A 19 2.00 -13.48 7.48
N ASP A 20 1.24 -14.56 7.50
CA ASP A 20 0.88 -15.27 8.72
C ASP A 20 1.41 -16.69 8.62
N GLY A 21 2.41 -17.03 9.46
CA GLY A 21 2.98 -18.36 9.49
C GLY A 21 3.52 -18.83 8.13
N GLY A 22 4.06 -17.91 7.32
CA GLY A 22 4.59 -18.21 6.01
C GLY A 22 3.59 -18.08 4.86
N ALA A 23 2.31 -17.88 5.15
CA ALA A 23 1.28 -17.73 4.11
C ALA A 23 0.92 -16.26 3.92
N VAL A 24 0.78 -15.82 2.66
CA VAL A 24 0.32 -14.47 2.35
C VAL A 24 -1.19 -14.41 2.57
N VAL A 25 -1.63 -13.57 3.51
CA VAL A 25 -3.04 -13.44 3.86
C VAL A 25 -3.59 -12.05 3.58
N GLY A 26 -2.74 -11.09 3.20
CA GLY A 26 -3.16 -9.75 2.82
C GLY A 26 -2.19 -9.14 1.84
N ARG A 27 -2.68 -8.19 1.04
CA ARG A 27 -1.86 -7.56 -0.01
C ARG A 27 -2.25 -6.09 -0.14
N ALA A 28 -1.24 -5.23 -0.23
CA ALA A 28 -1.43 -3.81 -0.56
C ALA A 28 -0.65 -3.54 -1.84
N TYR A 29 -1.36 -3.39 -2.94
CA TYR A 29 -0.75 -3.23 -4.27
C TYR A 29 -0.32 -1.80 -4.51
N TRP A 30 0.86 -1.64 -5.08
CA TRP A 30 1.39 -0.34 -5.44
C TRP A 30 2.07 -0.39 -6.82
N SER A 31 2.12 0.78 -7.44
CA SER A 31 2.81 0.96 -8.72
C SER A 31 3.81 2.11 -8.58
N PRO A 32 5.04 1.93 -9.07
CA PRO A 32 6.02 3.02 -9.00
C PRO A 32 5.68 4.13 -9.99
N PHE A 33 6.02 5.36 -9.61
CA PHE A 33 5.77 6.53 -10.43
C PHE A 33 6.87 7.55 -10.19
N ASP A 34 7.36 8.16 -11.27
CA ASP A 34 8.35 9.23 -11.17
C ASP A 34 7.64 10.57 -11.15
N GLY A 35 7.55 11.15 -9.96
CA GLY A 35 6.89 12.44 -9.77
C GLY A 35 7.84 13.62 -9.96
N PRO A 36 7.31 14.84 -9.96
CA PRO A 36 8.13 16.04 -10.14
C PRO A 36 9.13 16.27 -9.00
N ASP A 37 8.80 15.79 -7.81
CA ASP A 37 9.65 15.99 -6.63
C ASP A 37 10.38 14.70 -6.22
N GLY A 38 10.27 13.64 -7.00
CA GLY A 38 10.96 12.37 -6.71
C GLY A 38 10.05 11.18 -6.92
N SER A 39 10.54 10.03 -6.47
CA SER A 39 9.81 8.77 -6.63
C SER A 39 8.55 8.75 -5.77
N GLU A 40 7.51 8.15 -6.32
CA GLU A 40 6.21 7.98 -5.65
C GLU A 40 5.75 6.55 -5.81
N ARG A 41 4.91 6.08 -4.87
CA ARG A 41 4.21 4.80 -4.98
C ARG A 41 2.72 5.07 -4.98
N ILE A 42 2.06 4.59 -6.03
CA ILE A 42 0.61 4.70 -6.15
C ILE A 42 0.00 3.46 -5.51
N PHE A 43 -0.62 3.63 -4.34
CA PHE A 43 -1.32 2.54 -3.66
C PHE A 43 -2.74 2.48 -4.21
N TYR A 44 -3.10 1.40 -4.87
CA TYR A 44 -4.35 1.36 -5.62
C TYR A 44 -5.31 0.25 -5.20
N HIS A 45 -4.87 -0.73 -4.39
CA HIS A 45 -5.76 -1.81 -3.98
C HIS A 45 -5.21 -2.51 -2.74
N THR A 46 -6.11 -2.81 -1.79
CA THR A 46 -5.76 -3.51 -0.55
C THR A 46 -6.76 -4.63 -0.33
N THR A 47 -6.27 -5.84 -0.05
CA THR A 47 -7.12 -6.98 0.27
C THR A 47 -6.59 -7.72 1.50
N VAL A 48 -7.50 -8.35 2.24
CA VAL A 48 -7.16 -9.31 3.30
C VAL A 48 -8.06 -10.51 3.09
N ASP A 49 -7.52 -11.71 3.19
CA ASP A 49 -8.29 -12.94 3.01
C ASP A 49 -9.47 -12.98 3.99
N GLU A 50 -10.59 -13.55 3.56
CA GLU A 50 -11.81 -13.58 4.38
C GLU A 50 -11.61 -14.23 5.74
N ASP A 51 -10.80 -15.28 5.81
CA ASP A 51 -10.50 -15.96 7.06
C ASP A 51 -9.82 -15.07 8.08
N HIS A 52 -9.25 -13.95 7.64
CA HIS A 52 -8.52 -13.00 8.47
C HIS A 52 -9.22 -11.65 8.57
N ALA A 53 -10.39 -11.51 7.95
CA ALA A 53 -11.12 -10.25 7.95
C ALA A 53 -11.62 -9.91 9.35
N GLY A 54 -11.74 -8.62 9.63
CA GLY A 54 -12.28 -8.15 10.91
C GLY A 54 -11.31 -8.15 12.07
N GLN A 55 -10.04 -8.48 11.83
CA GLN A 55 -9.03 -8.54 12.90
C GLN A 55 -8.11 -7.30 12.90
N GLY A 56 -8.45 -6.25 12.17
CA GLY A 56 -7.62 -5.05 12.08
C GLY A 56 -6.36 -5.25 11.27
N LEU A 57 -6.25 -6.34 10.52
CA LEU A 57 -5.03 -6.68 9.80
C LEU A 57 -4.78 -5.79 8.60
N ALA A 58 -5.84 -5.31 7.94
CA ALA A 58 -5.69 -4.37 6.84
C ALA A 58 -5.04 -3.07 7.32
N SER A 59 -5.43 -2.59 8.50
CA SER A 59 -4.82 -1.40 9.11
C SER A 59 -3.35 -1.62 9.41
N THR A 60 -3.01 -2.78 9.96
CA THR A 60 -1.61 -3.14 10.24
C THR A 60 -0.79 -3.17 8.95
N LEU A 61 -1.33 -3.79 7.91
CA LEU A 61 -0.66 -3.88 6.61
C LEU A 61 -0.41 -2.49 6.02
N VAL A 62 -1.44 -1.65 5.98
CA VAL A 62 -1.31 -0.29 5.42
C VAL A 62 -0.35 0.54 6.25
N ARG A 63 -0.47 0.51 7.58
CA ARG A 63 0.42 1.29 8.44
C ARG A 63 1.89 0.97 8.16
N GLN A 64 2.23 -0.31 8.08
CA GLN A 64 3.61 -0.72 7.85
C GLN A 64 4.07 -0.45 6.42
N ALA A 65 3.18 -0.62 5.44
CA ALA A 65 3.49 -0.30 4.04
C ALA A 65 3.81 1.18 3.87
N LEU A 66 3.01 2.05 4.48
CA LEU A 66 3.23 3.50 4.39
C LEU A 66 4.48 3.93 5.16
N ALA A 67 4.73 3.33 6.32
CA ALA A 67 5.95 3.63 7.09
C ALA A 67 7.20 3.25 6.31
N ASP A 68 7.21 2.09 5.67
CA ASP A 68 8.32 1.65 4.86
C ASP A 68 8.54 2.58 3.66
N THR A 69 7.47 2.98 3.00
CA THR A 69 7.52 3.90 1.86
C THR A 69 8.12 5.24 2.30
N THR A 70 7.70 5.75 3.44
CA THR A 70 8.21 7.01 3.98
C THR A 70 9.70 6.91 4.33
N ARG A 71 10.11 5.79 4.95
CA ARG A 71 11.52 5.56 5.29
C ARG A 71 12.40 5.53 4.04
N ALA A 72 11.86 5.06 2.93
CA ALA A 72 12.58 5.02 1.67
C ALA A 72 12.64 6.39 0.97
N GLY A 73 11.99 7.40 1.52
CA GLY A 73 11.93 8.73 0.91
C GLY A 73 11.01 8.81 -0.29
N ILE A 74 10.04 7.93 -0.38
CA ILE A 74 9.13 7.81 -1.52
C ILE A 74 7.76 8.40 -1.14
N GLY A 75 7.15 9.17 -2.06
CA GLY A 75 5.85 9.76 -1.82
C GLY A 75 4.72 8.72 -1.88
N ILE A 76 3.67 8.96 -1.11
CA ILE A 76 2.50 8.08 -1.03
C ILE A 76 1.37 8.70 -1.84
N VAL A 77 0.92 7.99 -2.89
CA VAL A 77 -0.22 8.44 -3.71
C VAL A 77 -1.41 7.53 -3.40
N PRO A 78 -2.42 8.02 -2.64
CA PRO A 78 -3.50 7.17 -2.16
C PRO A 78 -4.68 7.11 -3.13
N VAL A 79 -4.63 6.23 -4.09
CA VAL A 79 -5.75 5.95 -5.00
C VAL A 79 -6.72 4.97 -4.36
N CYS A 80 -6.22 4.00 -3.60
CA CYS A 80 -7.02 3.00 -2.90
C CYS A 80 -7.94 3.65 -1.86
N SER A 81 -9.23 3.31 -1.89
CA SER A 81 -10.20 3.87 -0.94
C SER A 81 -9.85 3.52 0.51
N TYR A 82 -9.34 2.32 0.75
CA TYR A 82 -8.94 1.92 2.10
C TYR A 82 -7.79 2.79 2.62
N VAL A 83 -6.78 3.02 1.78
CA VAL A 83 -5.64 3.87 2.16
C VAL A 83 -6.09 5.30 2.42
N LYS A 84 -7.00 5.83 1.59
CA LYS A 84 -7.59 7.16 1.82
C LYS A 84 -8.26 7.24 3.18
N THR A 85 -9.08 6.24 3.52
CA THR A 85 -9.78 6.19 4.80
C THR A 85 -8.80 6.11 5.96
N TRP A 86 -7.77 5.26 5.81
CA TRP A 86 -6.74 5.12 6.83
C TRP A 86 -6.04 6.46 7.09
N LEU A 87 -5.68 7.16 6.00
CA LEU A 87 -5.00 8.46 6.11
C LEU A 87 -5.89 9.51 6.77
N SER A 88 -7.19 9.48 6.53
CA SER A 88 -8.12 10.42 7.16
C SER A 88 -8.12 10.28 8.68
N LYS A 89 -7.80 9.10 9.19
CA LYS A 89 -7.72 8.82 10.63
C LYS A 89 -6.32 9.00 11.18
N HIS A 90 -5.33 9.25 10.32
CA HIS A 90 -3.93 9.39 10.70
C HIS A 90 -3.33 10.64 10.06
N PRO A 91 -3.81 11.84 10.45
CA PRO A 91 -3.33 13.09 9.84
C PRO A 91 -1.87 13.38 10.09
N GLU A 92 -1.25 12.68 11.04
CA GLU A 92 0.18 12.80 11.31
C GLU A 92 1.06 12.16 10.25
N GLN A 93 0.49 11.32 9.35
CA GLN A 93 1.28 10.64 8.32
C GLN A 93 1.89 11.66 7.35
N ILE A 94 3.21 11.57 7.17
CA ILE A 94 3.95 12.45 6.26
C ILE A 94 4.12 11.79 4.89
N GLY A 95 4.52 12.59 3.90
CA GLY A 95 4.87 12.08 2.57
C GLY A 95 3.68 11.80 1.67
N VAL A 96 2.50 12.25 2.04
CA VAL A 96 1.29 12.03 1.24
C VAL A 96 1.27 13.02 0.08
N VAL A 97 1.06 12.50 -1.13
CA VAL A 97 1.01 13.27 -2.37
C VAL A 97 -0.42 13.26 -2.89
N ALA A 98 -0.91 14.43 -3.31
CA ALA A 98 -2.25 14.51 -3.88
C ALA A 98 -2.35 13.67 -5.16
N VAL A 99 -3.47 12.97 -5.33
CA VAL A 99 -3.70 12.18 -6.54
C VAL A 99 -3.92 13.13 -7.72
N ARG A 100 -3.18 12.91 -8.80
CA ARG A 100 -3.27 13.70 -10.04
C ARG A 100 -3.76 12.81 -11.18
N PRO A 101 -4.31 13.41 -12.26
CA PRO A 101 -4.75 12.60 -13.41
C PRO A 101 -3.69 11.68 -13.99
N GLU A 102 -2.42 12.12 -14.01
CA GLU A 102 -1.33 11.29 -14.53
C GLU A 102 -1.12 10.01 -13.70
N HIS A 103 -1.42 10.04 -12.42
CA HIS A 103 -1.36 8.83 -11.59
C HIS A 103 -2.38 7.80 -12.06
N LEU A 104 -3.59 8.24 -12.35
CA LEU A 104 -4.66 7.35 -12.80
C LEU A 104 -4.37 6.79 -14.18
N GLU A 105 -3.81 7.62 -15.06
CA GLU A 105 -3.40 7.19 -16.40
C GLU A 105 -2.30 6.13 -16.32
N ALA A 106 -1.34 6.32 -15.41
CA ALA A 106 -0.26 5.36 -15.22
C ALA A 106 -0.78 4.00 -14.77
N LEU A 107 -1.79 3.97 -13.91
CA LEU A 107 -2.39 2.71 -13.47
C LEU A 107 -3.09 1.99 -14.61
N THR A 108 -3.79 2.73 -15.47
CA THR A 108 -4.48 2.15 -16.63
C THR A 108 -3.48 1.49 -17.56
N SER A 109 -2.32 2.13 -17.78
CA SER A 109 -1.28 1.62 -18.67
C SER A 109 -0.49 0.47 -18.07
N ALA A 110 -0.31 0.47 -16.74
CA ALA A 110 0.53 -0.49 -16.04
C ALA A 110 -0.28 -1.60 -15.37
N GLU A 111 -1.60 -1.59 -15.51
CA GLU A 111 -2.46 -2.55 -14.84
C GLU A 111 -2.08 -3.97 -15.24
N PRO A 112 -1.77 -4.84 -14.26
CA PRO A 112 -1.42 -6.21 -14.61
C PRO A 112 -2.61 -6.92 -15.20
N THR A 113 -2.39 -7.56 -16.33
CA THR A 113 -3.37 -8.49 -16.87
C THR A 113 -3.41 -9.67 -15.92
N ALA A 114 -4.55 -9.92 -15.42
CA ALA A 114 -4.76 -10.94 -14.40
C ALA A 114 -4.19 -12.29 -14.79
#